data_aa0c666df5cf51106b27e16dba7de4cc
#
_entry.id   aa0c666df5cf51106b27e16dba7de4cc
#
_cell.length_a   1.000
_cell.length_b   1.000
_cell.length_c   1.000
_cell.angle_alpha   90.00
_cell.angle_beta   90.00
_cell.angle_gamma   90.00
#
_symmetry.space_group_name_H-M   'P 1'
#
loop_
_entity.id
_entity.type
_entity.pdbx_description
1 polymer ?
#
loop_
_entity_poly.entity_id
_entity_poly.type
_entity_poly.pdbx_seq_one_letter_code
_entity_poly.pdbx_strand_id
1 'polypeptide(L)'
;YGLIRCGSRIFDKAEQPKTGDSLAAPRREARSARRRLRRRSLRKADLYELMEKNGLPGKAEIEQAVQAGHLPDVYALRVQALDGPVTALDFARILLHLMQRRGFRSNRKADDAQKDGKLLQAIDANTRRMEANRYRTVGEMMYRDPVFAEHKRNKAENYLSTVKRDQIIDEARLVFAAQRQYGATWASPETEAEYLCILTRQRSFAEGPGKGSPYSGSNRVGTCTLEGKSEQRAAKAAFSFEYFTLLQKINHIRIAENGTSRTLTPAERQVLLSVCCPTDKL
;
A
#
# COMPACT_ATOMS: atom_id res chain seq x y z
N TYR A 1 -16.24 -39.31 17.75
CA TYR A 1 -17.14 -38.17 17.88
C TYR A 1 -18.03 -38.12 16.65
N GLY A 2 -19.38 -38.19 16.80
CA GLY A 2 -20.35 -38.14 15.72
C GLY A 2 -20.95 -36.74 15.60
N LEU A 3 -21.37 -36.37 14.40
CA LEU A 3 -22.06 -35.11 14.11
C LEU A 3 -23.44 -35.15 14.74
N ILE A 4 -23.71 -34.37 15.79
CA ILE A 4 -24.95 -34.42 16.56
C ILE A 4 -26.07 -33.63 15.85
N ARG A 5 -25.73 -32.52 15.20
CA ARG A 5 -26.67 -31.66 14.48
C ARG A 5 -25.99 -30.79 13.44
N CYS A 6 -26.61 -30.61 12.30
CA CYS A 6 -26.16 -29.69 11.27
C CYS A 6 -27.32 -28.78 10.86
N GLY A 7 -27.04 -27.48 10.77
CA GLY A 7 -28.02 -26.49 10.33
C GLY A 7 -27.37 -25.42 9.46
N SER A 8 -28.15 -24.84 8.56
CA SER A 8 -27.71 -23.67 7.78
C SER A 8 -28.56 -22.46 8.18
N ARG A 9 -27.89 -21.32 8.30
CA ARG A 9 -28.57 -20.02 8.47
C ARG A 9 -28.35 -19.20 7.19
N ILE A 10 -29.43 -18.81 6.58
CA ILE A 10 -29.41 -17.97 5.39
C ILE A 10 -29.31 -16.51 5.84
N PHE A 11 -28.37 -15.78 5.26
CA PHE A 11 -28.22 -14.34 5.44
C PHE A 11 -28.42 -13.67 4.09
N ASP A 12 -28.91 -12.45 4.11
CA ASP A 12 -28.91 -11.61 2.92
C ASP A 12 -27.49 -11.48 2.39
N LYS A 13 -27.37 -11.43 1.06
CA LYS A 13 -26.08 -11.21 0.42
C LYS A 13 -25.50 -9.89 0.94
N ALA A 14 -24.24 -9.95 1.41
CA ALA A 14 -23.50 -8.77 1.83
C ALA A 14 -22.99 -7.95 0.62
N GLU A 15 -23.87 -7.77 -0.36
CA GLU A 15 -23.63 -7.10 -1.64
C GLU A 15 -24.66 -5.98 -1.84
N GLN A 16 -24.25 -4.93 -2.55
CA GLN A 16 -25.17 -3.87 -2.94
C GLN A 16 -26.15 -4.38 -3.99
N PRO A 17 -27.47 -4.14 -3.84
CA PRO A 17 -28.49 -4.71 -4.73
C PRO A 17 -28.34 -4.32 -6.20
N LYS A 18 -27.75 -3.13 -6.49
CA LYS A 18 -27.61 -2.60 -7.86
C LYS A 18 -26.28 -2.97 -8.54
N THR A 19 -25.18 -3.08 -7.78
CA THR A 19 -23.84 -3.22 -8.36
C THR A 19 -23.19 -4.58 -8.06
N GLY A 20 -23.75 -5.36 -7.14
CA GLY A 20 -23.14 -6.60 -6.68
C GLY A 20 -21.87 -6.41 -5.84
N ASP A 21 -21.51 -5.16 -5.54
CA ASP A 21 -20.30 -4.87 -4.79
C ASP A 21 -20.46 -5.24 -3.31
N SER A 22 -19.37 -5.73 -2.71
CA SER A 22 -19.36 -6.05 -1.29
C SER A 22 -19.64 -4.82 -0.43
N LEU A 23 -20.66 -4.88 0.47
CA LEU A 23 -20.96 -3.84 1.46
C LEU A 23 -19.74 -3.51 2.37
N ALA A 24 -18.76 -4.39 2.45
CA ALA A 24 -17.53 -4.14 3.17
C ALA A 24 -16.52 -3.28 2.38
N ALA A 25 -16.67 -3.12 1.04
CA ALA A 25 -15.73 -2.39 0.21
C ALA A 25 -15.59 -0.90 0.62
N PRO A 26 -16.65 -0.10 0.76
CA PRO A 26 -16.55 1.30 1.16
C PRO A 26 -15.89 1.46 2.54
N ARG A 27 -16.18 0.57 3.49
CA ARG A 27 -15.55 0.59 4.82
C ARG A 27 -14.05 0.27 4.75
N ARG A 28 -13.64 -0.67 3.87
CA ARG A 28 -12.23 -1.01 3.64
C ARG A 28 -11.48 0.16 3.01
N GLU A 29 -12.08 0.82 2.03
CA GLU A 29 -11.51 1.99 1.36
C GLU A 29 -11.33 3.16 2.33
N ALA A 30 -12.38 3.53 3.06
CA ALA A 30 -12.33 4.58 4.07
C ALA A 30 -11.28 4.29 5.15
N ARG A 31 -11.16 3.04 5.61
CA ARG A 31 -10.12 2.61 6.55
C ARG A 31 -8.73 2.74 5.95
N SER A 32 -8.55 2.32 4.70
CA SER A 32 -7.26 2.42 3.99
C SER A 32 -6.86 3.87 3.77
N ALA A 33 -7.81 4.74 3.43
CA ALA A 33 -7.58 6.19 3.29
C ALA A 33 -7.13 6.81 4.63
N ARG A 34 -7.87 6.57 5.72
CA ARG A 34 -7.50 7.06 7.07
C ARG A 34 -6.11 6.57 7.50
N ARG A 35 -5.77 5.31 7.26
CA ARG A 35 -4.45 4.75 7.57
C ARG A 35 -3.34 5.41 6.76
N ARG A 36 -3.56 5.69 5.48
CA ARG A 36 -2.59 6.41 4.62
C ARG A 36 -2.36 7.82 5.14
N LEU A 37 -3.42 8.56 5.45
CA LEU A 37 -3.34 9.93 6.00
C LEU A 37 -2.61 9.95 7.33
N ARG A 38 -2.98 9.07 8.28
CA ARG A 38 -2.31 8.98 9.59
C ARG A 38 -0.82 8.67 9.45
N ARG A 39 -0.43 7.72 8.59
CA ARG A 39 0.99 7.39 8.36
C ARG A 39 1.76 8.57 7.75
N ARG A 40 1.12 9.33 6.85
CA ARG A 40 1.71 10.53 6.28
C ARG A 40 1.90 11.62 7.36
N SER A 41 0.89 11.83 8.20
CA SER A 41 0.97 12.79 9.30
C SER A 41 2.08 12.43 10.30
N LEU A 42 2.17 11.17 10.71
CA LEU A 42 3.23 10.71 11.62
C LEU A 42 4.63 10.96 11.05
N ARG A 43 4.87 10.61 9.79
CA ARG A 43 6.18 10.87 9.16
C ARG A 43 6.51 12.36 9.05
N LYS A 44 5.49 13.20 8.85
CA LYS A 44 5.69 14.67 8.87
C LYS A 44 6.07 15.16 10.26
N ALA A 45 5.40 14.65 11.31
CA ALA A 45 5.72 15.00 12.67
C ALA A 45 7.17 14.61 13.03
N ASP A 46 7.55 13.36 12.74
CA ASP A 46 8.91 12.86 12.96
C ASP A 46 9.97 13.69 12.17
N LEU A 47 9.60 14.15 10.96
CA LEU A 47 10.48 15.03 10.18
C LEU A 47 10.64 16.41 10.81
N TYR A 48 9.57 17.02 11.30
CA TYR A 48 9.67 18.32 11.98
C TYR A 48 10.50 18.22 13.26
N GLU A 49 10.34 17.17 14.03
CA GLU A 49 11.17 16.89 15.21
C GLU A 49 12.66 16.75 14.83
N LEU A 50 12.96 16.01 13.76
CA LEU A 50 14.32 15.90 13.24
C LEU A 50 14.89 17.26 12.81
N MET A 51 14.10 18.10 12.13
CA MET A 51 14.49 19.42 11.68
C MET A 51 14.84 20.32 12.85
N GLU A 52 13.95 20.44 13.84
CA GLU A 52 14.14 21.26 15.03
C GLU A 52 15.36 20.82 15.84
N LYS A 53 15.55 19.50 16.02
CA LYS A 53 16.74 18.92 16.69
C LYS A 53 18.05 19.33 16.04
N ASN A 54 18.07 19.53 14.72
CA ASN A 54 19.28 19.86 13.94
C ASN A 54 19.35 21.33 13.53
N GLY A 55 18.60 22.22 14.19
CA GLY A 55 18.68 23.68 13.93
C GLY A 55 18.03 24.12 12.61
N LEU A 56 17.17 23.28 12.02
CA LEU A 56 16.36 23.65 10.86
C LEU A 56 15.01 24.18 11.31
N PRO A 57 14.35 25.04 10.50
CA PRO A 57 13.02 25.55 10.79
C PRO A 57 12.00 24.44 11.04
N GLY A 58 11.23 24.60 12.09
CA GLY A 58 10.13 23.72 12.46
C GLY A 58 8.85 23.99 11.67
N LYS A 59 7.77 23.32 12.09
CA LYS A 59 6.48 23.41 11.41
C LYS A 59 5.94 24.84 11.37
N ALA A 60 5.97 25.56 12.51
CA ALA A 60 5.39 26.90 12.64
C ALA A 60 6.11 27.91 11.73
N GLU A 61 7.42 27.88 11.70
CA GLU A 61 8.25 28.79 10.90
C GLU A 61 8.04 28.57 9.40
N ILE A 62 7.95 27.30 8.98
CA ILE A 62 7.65 26.95 7.58
C ILE A 62 6.23 27.43 7.17
N GLU A 63 5.24 27.23 8.06
CA GLU A 63 3.87 27.66 7.80
C GLU A 63 3.77 29.20 7.76
N GLN A 64 4.47 29.89 8.64
CA GLN A 64 4.56 31.35 8.63
C GLN A 64 5.20 31.89 7.34
N ALA A 65 6.31 31.28 6.90
CA ALA A 65 6.96 31.63 5.66
C ALA A 65 6.06 31.39 4.44
N VAL A 66 5.28 30.31 4.43
CA VAL A 66 4.28 30.02 3.37
C VAL A 66 3.17 31.06 3.37
N GLN A 67 2.70 31.50 4.53
CA GLN A 67 1.67 32.53 4.64
C GLN A 67 2.16 33.93 4.20
N ALA A 68 3.41 34.24 4.48
CA ALA A 68 4.04 35.48 4.03
C ALA A 68 4.12 35.62 2.51
N GLY A 69 4.06 34.49 1.78
CA GLY A 69 4.12 34.48 0.33
C GLY A 69 5.56 34.66 -0.21
N HIS A 70 5.68 34.78 -1.53
CA HIS A 70 6.97 35.05 -2.24
C HIS A 70 8.06 33.98 -2.07
N LEU A 71 7.67 32.72 -1.80
CA LEU A 71 8.61 31.63 -1.70
C LEU A 71 8.95 31.05 -3.09
N PRO A 72 10.24 30.77 -3.36
CA PRO A 72 10.66 30.13 -4.62
C PRO A 72 9.95 28.79 -4.85
N ASP A 73 9.80 28.40 -6.13
CA ASP A 73 9.30 27.06 -6.48
C ASP A 73 10.25 26.00 -5.91
N VAL A 74 9.66 25.01 -5.20
CA VAL A 74 10.44 23.96 -4.53
C VAL A 74 11.21 23.10 -5.54
N TYR A 75 10.74 22.93 -6.76
CA TYR A 75 11.51 22.21 -7.78
C TYR A 75 12.74 23.01 -8.24
N ALA A 76 12.60 24.34 -8.36
CA ALA A 76 13.75 25.21 -8.61
C ALA A 76 14.77 25.11 -7.46
N LEU A 77 14.33 25.15 -6.21
CA LEU A 77 15.18 24.98 -5.03
C LEU A 77 15.90 23.63 -5.02
N ARG A 78 15.24 22.54 -5.43
CA ARG A 78 15.86 21.21 -5.50
C ARG A 78 17.01 21.16 -6.50
N VAL A 79 16.92 21.93 -7.60
CA VAL A 79 18.01 22.09 -8.57
C VAL A 79 19.11 22.99 -7.99
N GLN A 80 18.73 24.14 -7.45
CA GLN A 80 19.67 25.09 -6.86
C GLN A 80 20.51 24.43 -5.75
N ALA A 81 19.90 23.59 -4.92
CA ALA A 81 20.58 22.90 -3.83
C ALA A 81 21.67 21.92 -4.26
N LEU A 82 21.70 21.50 -5.52
CA LEU A 82 22.79 20.69 -6.08
C LEU A 82 23.99 21.53 -6.54
N ASP A 83 23.74 22.78 -6.93
CA ASP A 83 24.71 23.64 -7.61
C ASP A 83 25.17 24.82 -6.73
N GLY A 84 24.55 25.04 -5.57
CA GLY A 84 24.88 26.14 -4.67
C GLY A 84 24.31 25.98 -3.27
N PRO A 85 24.72 26.84 -2.33
CA PRO A 85 24.17 26.83 -0.98
C PRO A 85 22.71 27.30 -1.01
N VAL A 86 21.91 26.74 -0.12
CA VAL A 86 20.52 27.16 0.13
C VAL A 86 20.35 27.57 1.59
N THR A 87 19.33 28.35 1.87
CA THR A 87 19.00 28.72 3.27
C THR A 87 18.49 27.51 4.05
N ALA A 88 18.58 27.56 5.38
CA ALA A 88 18.01 26.51 6.24
C ALA A 88 16.51 26.32 5.99
N LEU A 89 15.77 27.41 5.72
CA LEU A 89 14.35 27.37 5.38
C LEU A 89 14.10 26.67 4.05
N ASP A 90 14.87 26.97 3.02
CA ASP A 90 14.71 26.33 1.71
C ASP A 90 15.07 24.86 1.74
N PHE A 91 16.12 24.50 2.48
CA PHE A 91 16.47 23.11 2.70
C PHE A 91 15.38 22.35 3.44
N ALA A 92 14.83 22.91 4.51
CA ALA A 92 13.70 22.31 5.23
C ALA A 92 12.49 22.08 4.30
N ARG A 93 12.21 23.04 3.41
CA ARG A 93 11.16 22.92 2.38
C ARG A 93 11.45 21.80 1.37
N ILE A 94 12.70 21.64 0.94
CA ILE A 94 13.14 20.55 0.08
C ILE A 94 12.90 19.22 0.75
N LEU A 95 13.37 19.02 1.99
CA LEU A 95 13.19 17.80 2.75
C LEU A 95 11.72 17.44 2.93
N LEU A 96 10.90 18.42 3.30
CA LEU A 96 9.45 18.24 3.45
C LEU A 96 8.78 17.84 2.13
N HIS A 97 9.21 18.43 1.02
CA HIS A 97 8.68 18.13 -0.31
C HIS A 97 9.05 16.71 -0.76
N LEU A 98 10.30 16.29 -0.61
CA LEU A 98 10.75 14.93 -0.89
C LEU A 98 10.00 13.91 -0.03
N MET A 99 9.81 14.19 1.27
CA MET A 99 9.06 13.36 2.19
C MET A 99 7.59 13.20 1.77
N GLN A 100 6.96 14.25 1.26
CA GLN A 100 5.58 14.21 0.80
C GLN A 100 5.43 13.43 -0.51
N ARG A 101 6.45 13.45 -1.36
CA ARG A 101 6.49 12.84 -2.70
C ARG A 101 7.60 11.82 -2.85
N ARG A 102 7.66 10.92 -1.91
CA ARG A 102 8.74 9.96 -1.74
C ARG A 102 8.80 8.83 -2.80
N GLY A 103 8.05 8.93 -3.89
CA GLY A 103 8.06 7.94 -4.95
C GLY A 103 7.32 6.63 -4.62
N PHE A 104 7.16 5.80 -5.63
CA PHE A 104 6.51 4.49 -5.54
C PHE A 104 7.51 3.42 -5.10
N ARG A 105 7.04 2.51 -4.26
CA ARG A 105 7.70 1.25 -3.91
C ARG A 105 6.64 0.17 -3.80
N SER A 106 6.80 -0.91 -4.55
CA SER A 106 5.91 -2.07 -4.45
C SER A 106 6.09 -2.78 -3.10
N ASN A 107 4.98 -3.31 -2.58
CA ASN A 107 4.98 -4.18 -1.39
C ASN A 107 4.84 -5.65 -1.77
N ARG A 108 4.76 -5.95 -3.06
CA ARG A 108 4.60 -7.32 -3.57
C ARG A 108 5.95 -8.01 -3.57
N LYS A 109 5.96 -9.32 -3.27
CA LYS A 109 7.18 -10.15 -3.29
C LYS A 109 7.67 -10.44 -4.72
N ALA A 110 6.76 -10.40 -5.70
CA ALA A 110 7.06 -10.48 -7.12
C ALA A 110 6.37 -9.31 -7.82
N ASP A 111 7.12 -8.51 -8.56
CA ASP A 111 6.57 -7.52 -9.46
C ASP A 111 6.02 -8.28 -10.68
N ASP A 112 4.74 -8.64 -10.63
CA ASP A 112 3.99 -9.10 -11.80
C ASP A 112 3.86 -7.91 -12.77
N ALA A 113 4.88 -7.75 -13.62
CA ALA A 113 5.01 -6.67 -14.59
C ALA A 113 3.80 -6.57 -15.55
N GLN A 114 3.02 -7.63 -15.67
CA GLN A 114 1.85 -7.68 -16.56
C GLN A 114 0.57 -7.08 -15.97
N LYS A 115 0.44 -6.91 -14.65
CA LYS A 115 -0.83 -6.47 -14.02
C LYS A 115 -0.90 -5.00 -13.61
N ASP A 116 0.21 -4.28 -13.53
CA ASP A 116 0.24 -2.86 -13.14
C ASP A 116 0.57 -1.93 -14.33
N GLY A 117 -0.04 -2.19 -15.50
CA GLY A 117 0.33 -1.66 -16.80
C GLY A 117 0.64 -0.16 -16.87
N LYS A 118 -0.26 0.72 -16.47
CA LYS A 118 -0.10 2.19 -16.65
C LYS A 118 0.89 2.84 -15.67
N LEU A 119 0.91 2.39 -14.41
CA LEU A 119 1.78 2.98 -13.39
C LEU A 119 3.24 2.59 -13.61
N LEU A 120 3.53 1.34 -13.88
CA LEU A 120 4.89 0.88 -14.17
C LEU A 120 5.41 1.44 -15.48
N GLN A 121 4.57 1.53 -16.51
CA GLN A 121 4.92 2.20 -17.78
C GLN A 121 5.32 3.67 -17.56
N ALA A 122 4.60 4.40 -16.72
CA ALA A 122 4.94 5.80 -16.40
C ALA A 122 6.29 5.90 -15.64
N ILE A 123 6.55 4.97 -14.71
CA ILE A 123 7.82 4.90 -13.99
C ILE A 123 8.98 4.62 -14.96
N ASP A 124 8.82 3.64 -15.85
CA ASP A 124 9.86 3.29 -16.83
C ASP A 124 10.07 4.42 -17.84
N ALA A 125 9.00 5.07 -18.30
CA ALA A 125 9.11 6.23 -19.16
C ALA A 125 9.90 7.38 -18.49
N ASN A 126 9.65 7.66 -17.20
CA ASN A 126 10.39 8.68 -16.45
C ASN A 126 11.85 8.27 -16.20
N THR A 127 12.12 7.00 -15.96
CA THR A 127 13.49 6.50 -15.82
C THR A 127 14.28 6.71 -17.12
N ARG A 128 13.71 6.28 -18.26
CA ARG A 128 14.32 6.51 -19.58
C ARG A 128 14.50 7.98 -19.91
N ARG A 129 13.55 8.83 -19.51
CA ARG A 129 13.62 10.29 -19.70
C ARG A 129 14.78 10.89 -18.90
N MET A 130 14.99 10.44 -17.66
CA MET A 130 16.13 10.88 -16.85
C MET A 130 17.45 10.50 -17.51
N GLU A 131 17.59 9.27 -18.00
CA GLU A 131 18.78 8.78 -18.67
C GLU A 131 19.05 9.50 -20.00
N ALA A 132 18.03 9.62 -20.85
CA ALA A 132 18.15 10.24 -22.18
C ALA A 132 18.56 11.72 -22.11
N ASN A 133 18.01 12.47 -21.15
CA ASN A 133 18.30 13.90 -20.98
C ASN A 133 19.40 14.16 -19.93
N ARG A 134 19.99 13.11 -19.34
CA ARG A 134 21.04 13.20 -18.32
C ARG A 134 20.66 14.05 -17.11
N TYR A 135 19.39 13.99 -16.69
CA TYR A 135 18.96 14.64 -15.47
C TYR A 135 19.56 13.93 -14.25
N ARG A 136 20.23 14.69 -13.38
CA ARG A 136 20.90 14.17 -12.17
C ARG A 136 19.90 13.66 -11.14
N THR A 137 18.72 14.32 -11.07
CA THR A 137 17.70 14.04 -10.06
C THR A 137 16.28 14.15 -10.64
N VAL A 138 15.34 13.57 -9.91
CA VAL A 138 13.90 13.73 -10.22
C VAL A 138 13.48 15.20 -10.15
N GLY A 139 14.02 15.96 -9.18
CA GLY A 139 13.77 17.39 -9.07
C GLY A 139 14.18 18.16 -10.31
N GLU A 140 15.36 17.87 -10.84
CA GLU A 140 15.86 18.50 -12.06
C GLU A 140 15.01 18.15 -13.28
N MET A 141 14.64 16.86 -13.44
CA MET A 141 13.72 16.42 -14.48
C MET A 141 12.37 17.17 -14.39
N MET A 142 11.75 17.18 -13.21
CA MET A 142 10.44 17.84 -13.01
C MET A 142 10.48 19.36 -13.19
N TYR A 143 11.66 19.97 -13.05
CA TYR A 143 11.85 21.40 -13.23
C TYR A 143 12.12 21.78 -14.68
N ARG A 144 13.03 21.04 -15.37
CA ARG A 144 13.54 21.40 -16.69
C ARG A 144 12.80 20.80 -17.87
N ASP A 145 12.18 19.62 -17.68
CA ASP A 145 11.53 18.91 -18.78
C ASP A 145 10.15 19.55 -19.12
N PRO A 146 9.93 19.94 -20.39
CA PRO A 146 8.67 20.59 -20.82
C PRO A 146 7.41 19.77 -20.53
N VAL A 147 7.52 18.44 -20.49
CA VAL A 147 6.38 17.55 -20.18
C VAL A 147 5.77 17.84 -18.82
N PHE A 148 6.54 18.37 -17.87
CA PHE A 148 6.08 18.72 -16.53
C PHE A 148 5.80 20.22 -16.34
N ALA A 149 5.89 21.04 -17.40
CA ALA A 149 5.70 22.49 -17.30
C ALA A 149 4.32 22.85 -16.74
N GLU A 150 3.25 22.25 -17.27
CA GLU A 150 1.88 22.53 -16.83
C GLU A 150 1.53 21.79 -15.53
N HIS A 151 1.94 20.54 -15.40
CA HIS A 151 1.50 19.67 -14.32
C HIS A 151 2.62 18.81 -13.75
N LYS A 152 3.13 19.21 -12.58
CA LYS A 152 4.12 18.45 -11.81
C LYS A 152 3.48 17.43 -10.85
N ARG A 153 2.16 17.19 -10.94
CA ARG A 153 1.40 16.25 -10.09
C ARG A 153 0.47 15.40 -10.92
N ASN A 154 0.31 14.15 -10.52
CA ASN A 154 -0.73 13.31 -11.09
C ASN A 154 -2.12 13.89 -10.76
N LYS A 155 -2.96 14.04 -11.79
CA LYS A 155 -4.37 14.41 -11.66
C LYS A 155 -5.22 13.31 -12.24
N ALA A 156 -6.34 13.01 -11.59
CA ALA A 156 -7.27 11.95 -11.99
C ALA A 156 -6.50 10.60 -12.19
N GLU A 157 -6.67 9.96 -13.31
CA GLU A 157 -6.04 8.67 -13.65
C GLU A 157 -4.67 8.82 -14.35
N ASN A 158 -4.07 10.00 -14.32
CA ASN A 158 -2.77 10.23 -14.93
C ASN A 158 -1.65 9.89 -13.93
N TYR A 159 -0.72 9.03 -14.35
CA TYR A 159 0.46 8.60 -13.56
C TYR A 159 1.76 9.26 -14.02
N LEU A 160 1.69 10.28 -14.87
CA LEU A 160 2.84 10.93 -15.53
C LEU A 160 3.97 11.31 -14.56
N SER A 161 3.65 11.84 -13.37
CA SER A 161 4.64 12.27 -12.38
C SER A 161 5.10 11.15 -11.43
N THR A 162 4.83 9.88 -11.74
CA THR A 162 5.21 8.77 -10.86
C THR A 162 6.66 8.36 -11.10
N VAL A 163 7.44 8.28 -10.01
CA VAL A 163 8.86 7.91 -10.01
C VAL A 163 9.14 6.84 -8.98
N LYS A 164 10.27 6.13 -9.09
CA LYS A 164 10.72 5.14 -8.10
C LYS A 164 11.11 5.83 -6.79
N ARG A 165 10.93 5.14 -5.67
CA ARG A 165 11.38 5.65 -4.37
C ARG A 165 12.89 5.78 -4.30
N ASP A 166 13.61 4.86 -4.91
CA ASP A 166 15.07 4.85 -4.89
C ASP A 166 15.61 6.10 -5.57
N GLN A 167 15.01 6.58 -6.67
CA GLN A 167 15.36 7.85 -7.32
C GLN A 167 15.20 9.07 -6.39
N ILE A 168 14.18 9.06 -5.52
CA ILE A 168 13.98 10.12 -4.52
C ILE A 168 15.01 10.01 -3.37
N ILE A 169 15.39 8.80 -3.00
CA ILE A 169 16.44 8.54 -1.99
C ILE A 169 17.78 9.04 -2.52
N ASP A 170 18.12 8.73 -3.77
CA ASP A 170 19.37 9.16 -4.40
C ASP A 170 19.43 10.68 -4.53
N GLU A 171 18.33 11.33 -4.89
CA GLU A 171 18.24 12.79 -4.89
C GLU A 171 18.45 13.37 -3.50
N ALA A 172 17.82 12.81 -2.45
CA ALA A 172 18.02 13.27 -1.09
C ALA A 172 19.51 13.20 -0.69
N ARG A 173 20.19 12.08 -0.99
CA ARG A 173 21.61 11.91 -0.74
C ARG A 173 22.47 12.95 -1.46
N LEU A 174 22.18 13.20 -2.73
CA LEU A 174 22.91 14.22 -3.52
C LEU A 174 22.72 15.62 -2.93
N VAL A 175 21.49 15.97 -2.54
CA VAL A 175 21.21 17.27 -1.92
C VAL A 175 21.93 17.42 -0.57
N PHE A 176 21.90 16.40 0.29
CA PHE A 176 22.65 16.42 1.56
C PHE A 176 24.16 16.54 1.33
N ALA A 177 24.70 15.75 0.39
CA ALA A 177 26.13 15.79 0.05
C ALA A 177 26.56 17.17 -0.48
N ALA A 178 25.80 17.76 -1.39
CA ALA A 178 26.07 19.08 -1.92
C ALA A 178 26.04 20.16 -0.81
N GLN A 179 25.05 20.16 0.05
CA GLN A 179 24.92 21.15 1.11
C GLN A 179 26.04 21.02 2.16
N ARG A 180 26.52 19.80 2.43
CA ARG A 180 27.75 19.61 3.25
C ARG A 180 28.97 20.24 2.62
N GLN A 181 29.16 20.11 1.31
CA GLN A 181 30.28 20.75 0.59
C GLN A 181 30.21 22.28 0.69
N TYR A 182 29.01 22.85 0.76
CA TYR A 182 28.80 24.29 0.97
C TYR A 182 28.87 24.72 2.45
N GLY A 183 29.25 23.82 3.36
CA GLY A 183 29.48 24.13 4.77
C GLY A 183 28.21 24.20 5.63
N ALA A 184 27.09 23.64 5.17
CA ALA A 184 25.85 23.59 5.93
C ALA A 184 25.96 22.64 7.13
N THR A 185 25.97 23.14 8.34
CA THR A 185 26.13 22.36 9.59
C THR A 185 24.96 21.42 9.86
N TRP A 186 23.77 21.79 9.45
CA TRP A 186 22.54 20.99 9.60
C TRP A 186 22.44 19.83 8.60
N ALA A 187 23.31 19.75 7.60
CA ALA A 187 23.33 18.66 6.61
C ALA A 187 24.31 17.52 7.01
N SER A 188 24.45 17.21 8.29
CA SER A 188 25.41 16.20 8.76
C SER A 188 25.06 14.79 8.25
N PRO A 189 26.02 13.84 8.23
CA PRO A 189 25.75 12.44 7.88
C PRO A 189 24.71 11.79 8.78
N GLU A 190 24.68 12.16 10.06
CA GLU A 190 23.72 11.65 11.05
C GLU A 190 22.30 12.14 10.71
N THR A 191 22.16 13.44 10.40
CA THR A 191 20.87 14.03 9.97
C THR A 191 20.38 13.36 8.69
N GLU A 192 21.26 13.10 7.73
CA GLU A 192 20.94 12.38 6.50
C GLU A 192 20.42 10.97 6.80
N ALA A 193 21.13 10.22 7.65
CA ALA A 193 20.76 8.85 8.00
C ALA A 193 19.40 8.80 8.70
N GLU A 194 19.14 9.68 9.67
CA GLU A 194 17.85 9.80 10.36
C GLU A 194 16.73 10.19 9.37
N TYR A 195 17.00 11.16 8.49
CA TYR A 195 16.05 11.57 7.43
C TYR A 195 15.69 10.41 6.50
N LEU A 196 16.67 9.68 6.00
CA LEU A 196 16.45 8.53 5.11
C LEU A 196 15.69 7.41 5.82
N CYS A 197 15.94 7.19 7.11
CA CYS A 197 15.15 6.25 7.90
C CYS A 197 13.66 6.65 7.94
N ILE A 198 13.35 7.93 8.17
CA ILE A 198 11.96 8.42 8.17
C ILE A 198 11.36 8.36 6.76
N LEU A 199 12.11 8.77 5.73
CA LEU A 199 11.67 8.78 4.32
C LEU A 199 11.30 7.38 3.84
N THR A 200 12.13 6.39 4.16
CA THR A 200 11.98 5.00 3.68
C THR A 200 11.05 4.18 4.54
N ARG A 201 10.70 4.65 5.74
CA ARG A 201 9.89 3.91 6.70
C ARG A 201 8.62 3.35 6.06
N GLN A 202 8.57 2.03 6.05
CA GLN A 202 7.43 1.27 5.55
C GLN A 202 7.18 0.09 6.47
N ARG A 203 6.02 0.07 7.08
CA ARG A 203 5.65 -1.08 7.90
C ARG A 203 5.41 -2.29 7.01
N SER A 204 5.98 -3.42 7.36
CA SER A 204 5.62 -4.70 6.76
C SER A 204 4.14 -5.01 7.01
N PHE A 205 3.57 -5.90 6.23
CA PHE A 205 2.19 -6.33 6.44
C PHE A 205 2.02 -6.98 7.83
N ALA A 206 3.02 -7.74 8.27
CA ALA A 206 3.04 -8.39 9.57
C ALA A 206 3.12 -7.40 10.74
N GLU A 207 3.76 -6.24 10.54
CA GLU A 207 3.90 -5.17 11.53
C GLU A 207 2.81 -4.10 11.42
N GLY A 208 1.73 -4.40 10.74
CA GLY A 208 0.60 -3.50 10.57
C GLY A 208 0.00 -3.05 11.91
N PRO A 209 -0.95 -2.11 11.90
CA PRO A 209 -1.59 -1.57 13.11
C PRO A 209 -2.36 -2.61 13.93
N GLY A 210 -2.41 -3.84 13.45
CA GLY A 210 -2.95 -4.99 14.16
C GLY A 210 -1.89 -5.87 14.82
N LYS A 211 -0.60 -5.50 14.85
CA LYS A 211 0.43 -6.28 15.55
C LYS A 211 0.03 -6.47 17.02
N GLY A 212 -0.02 -7.72 17.47
CA GLY A 212 -0.48 -8.06 18.82
C GLY A 212 -2.01 -8.07 19.01
N SER A 213 -2.79 -7.69 18.00
CA SER A 213 -4.24 -7.88 18.03
C SER A 213 -4.60 -9.34 17.76
N PRO A 214 -5.60 -9.91 18.44
CA PRO A 214 -6.10 -11.25 18.13
C PRO A 214 -6.62 -11.39 16.71
N TYR A 215 -6.83 -10.26 16.01
CA TYR A 215 -7.25 -10.22 14.60
C TYR A 215 -6.09 -10.02 13.60
N SER A 216 -4.85 -9.94 14.07
CA SER A 216 -3.65 -9.83 13.22
C SER A 216 -2.85 -11.12 13.23
N GLY A 217 -2.53 -11.65 12.09
CA GLY A 217 -1.71 -12.83 11.96
C GLY A 217 -2.50 -14.13 11.83
N SER A 218 -2.02 -15.19 12.44
CA SER A 218 -2.57 -16.57 12.34
C SER A 218 -3.97 -16.73 12.94
N ASN A 219 -4.36 -15.87 13.86
CA ASN A 219 -5.68 -15.90 14.50
C ASN A 219 -6.75 -15.09 13.73
N ARG A 220 -6.87 -15.32 12.43
CA ARG A 220 -7.94 -14.71 11.62
C ARG A 220 -9.26 -15.47 11.70
N VAL A 221 -9.25 -16.59 12.33
CA VAL A 221 -10.44 -17.43 12.52
C VAL A 221 -11.25 -16.82 13.66
N GLY A 222 -12.49 -16.46 13.41
CA GLY A 222 -13.40 -15.96 14.45
C GLY A 222 -13.80 -17.08 15.40
N THR A 223 -14.28 -16.71 16.59
CA THR A 223 -14.82 -17.66 17.55
C THR A 223 -16.18 -18.24 17.09
N CYS A 224 -16.48 -19.44 17.50
CA CYS A 224 -17.78 -20.06 17.26
C CYS A 224 -18.88 -19.26 17.98
N THR A 225 -20.03 -19.08 17.33
CA THR A 225 -21.19 -18.40 17.93
C THR A 225 -22.12 -19.36 18.66
N LEU A 226 -21.95 -20.66 18.48
CA LEU A 226 -22.78 -21.71 19.06
C LEU A 226 -22.09 -22.37 20.27
N GLU A 227 -20.76 -22.47 20.21
CA GLU A 227 -19.92 -22.99 21.28
C GLU A 227 -19.38 -21.86 22.17
N GLY A 228 -18.72 -22.19 23.24
CA GLY A 228 -18.12 -21.19 24.14
C GLY A 228 -17.09 -20.30 23.45
N LYS A 229 -16.80 -19.13 24.05
CA LYS A 229 -15.87 -18.11 23.48
C LYS A 229 -14.44 -18.61 23.23
N SER A 230 -14.07 -19.77 23.76
CA SER A 230 -12.77 -20.42 23.56
C SER A 230 -12.67 -21.20 22.24
N GLU A 231 -13.81 -21.59 21.66
CA GLU A 231 -13.83 -22.39 20.45
C GLU A 231 -13.71 -21.53 19.19
N GLN A 232 -12.75 -21.86 18.35
CA GLN A 232 -12.52 -21.21 17.08
C GLN A 232 -13.35 -21.86 15.98
N ARG A 233 -13.80 -21.06 15.02
CA ARG A 233 -14.40 -21.60 13.79
C ARG A 233 -13.36 -22.37 12.98
N ALA A 234 -13.77 -23.36 12.21
CA ALA A 234 -12.89 -24.03 11.28
C ALA A 234 -12.29 -23.03 10.28
N ALA A 235 -11.02 -23.16 9.99
CA ALA A 235 -10.36 -22.38 8.94
C ALA A 235 -10.99 -22.70 7.58
N LYS A 236 -11.03 -21.72 6.67
CA LYS A 236 -11.64 -21.88 5.33
C LYS A 236 -11.02 -23.04 4.52
N ALA A 237 -9.74 -23.33 4.73
CA ALA A 237 -9.00 -24.42 4.09
C ALA A 237 -8.83 -25.64 5.01
N ALA A 238 -9.63 -25.77 6.07
CA ALA A 238 -9.64 -26.99 6.87
C ALA A 238 -10.34 -28.10 6.07
N PHE A 239 -9.74 -29.30 6.05
CA PHE A 239 -10.30 -30.47 5.34
C PHE A 239 -11.76 -30.72 5.71
N SER A 240 -12.09 -30.68 6.98
CA SER A 240 -13.48 -30.87 7.47
C SER A 240 -14.46 -29.87 6.88
N PHE A 241 -14.04 -28.59 6.70
CA PHE A 241 -14.87 -27.55 6.11
C PHE A 241 -15.01 -27.72 4.60
N GLU A 242 -13.94 -28.06 3.91
CA GLU A 242 -13.95 -28.33 2.47
C GLU A 242 -14.78 -29.56 2.15
N TYR A 243 -14.61 -30.62 2.93
CA TYR A 243 -15.41 -31.85 2.80
C TYR A 243 -16.90 -31.60 3.06
N PHE A 244 -17.23 -30.87 4.11
CA PHE A 244 -18.62 -30.44 4.36
C PHE A 244 -19.20 -29.64 3.18
N THR A 245 -18.44 -28.72 2.64
CA THR A 245 -18.87 -27.90 1.49
C THR A 245 -19.07 -28.77 0.25
N LEU A 246 -18.21 -29.76 0.02
CA LEU A 246 -18.35 -30.73 -1.06
C LEU A 246 -19.62 -31.56 -0.90
N LEU A 247 -19.86 -32.12 0.27
CA LEU A 247 -21.06 -32.89 0.57
C LEU A 247 -22.34 -32.07 0.37
N GLN A 248 -22.30 -30.80 0.81
CA GLN A 248 -23.44 -29.89 0.61
C GLN A 248 -23.71 -29.64 -0.87
N LYS A 249 -22.66 -29.41 -1.68
CA LYS A 249 -22.81 -29.24 -3.13
C LYS A 249 -23.36 -30.50 -3.79
N ILE A 250 -22.85 -31.68 -3.46
CA ILE A 250 -23.33 -32.96 -4.01
C ILE A 250 -24.80 -33.18 -3.65
N ASN A 251 -25.21 -32.87 -2.44
CA ASN A 251 -26.60 -32.99 -2.02
C ASN A 251 -27.56 -32.06 -2.76
N HIS A 252 -27.05 -30.94 -3.32
CA HIS A 252 -27.86 -29.98 -4.08
C HIS A 252 -27.91 -30.29 -5.58
N ILE A 253 -27.09 -31.25 -6.08
CA ILE A 253 -27.16 -31.66 -7.48
C ILE A 253 -28.50 -32.26 -7.81
N ARG A 254 -29.06 -31.82 -8.91
CA ARG A 254 -30.31 -32.35 -9.49
C ARG A 254 -30.00 -32.84 -10.88
N ILE A 255 -30.45 -34.04 -11.21
CA ILE A 255 -30.35 -34.60 -12.56
C ILE A 255 -31.66 -34.36 -13.27
N ALA A 256 -31.59 -33.69 -14.43
CA ALA A 256 -32.77 -33.54 -15.31
C ALA A 256 -32.85 -34.76 -16.22
N GLU A 257 -33.90 -35.50 -16.11
CA GLU A 257 -34.16 -36.72 -16.90
C GLU A 257 -35.61 -36.72 -17.37
N ASN A 258 -35.83 -36.80 -18.66
CA ASN A 258 -37.13 -36.83 -19.32
C ASN A 258 -38.11 -35.71 -18.85
N GLY A 259 -37.59 -34.48 -18.66
CA GLY A 259 -38.39 -33.33 -18.23
C GLY A 259 -38.73 -33.29 -16.73
N THR A 260 -38.24 -34.26 -15.94
CA THR A 260 -38.34 -34.28 -14.50
C THR A 260 -36.99 -34.08 -13.84
N SER A 261 -36.99 -33.60 -12.61
CA SER A 261 -35.73 -33.37 -11.85
C SER A 261 -35.70 -34.33 -10.66
N ARG A 262 -34.65 -35.16 -10.60
CA ARG A 262 -34.42 -36.08 -9.48
C ARG A 262 -33.13 -35.75 -8.72
N THR A 263 -33.06 -36.25 -7.49
CA THR A 263 -31.80 -36.24 -6.69
C THR A 263 -30.85 -37.34 -7.14
N LEU A 264 -29.60 -37.23 -6.78
CA LEU A 264 -28.60 -38.29 -6.95
C LEU A 264 -29.02 -39.55 -6.19
N THR A 265 -28.86 -40.70 -6.81
CA THR A 265 -28.88 -41.99 -6.12
C THR A 265 -27.66 -42.17 -5.23
N PRO A 266 -27.72 -43.08 -4.22
CA PRO A 266 -26.56 -43.36 -3.37
C PRO A 266 -25.32 -43.81 -4.16
N ALA A 267 -25.51 -44.58 -5.24
CA ALA A 267 -24.43 -45.05 -6.09
C ALA A 267 -23.76 -43.90 -6.85
N GLU A 268 -24.56 -43.02 -7.50
CA GLU A 268 -24.06 -41.82 -8.19
C GLU A 268 -23.34 -40.86 -7.22
N ARG A 269 -23.87 -40.71 -6.01
CA ARG A 269 -23.20 -39.92 -4.97
C ARG A 269 -21.86 -40.49 -4.57
N GLN A 270 -21.74 -41.82 -4.43
CA GLN A 270 -20.48 -42.45 -4.06
C GLN A 270 -19.42 -42.29 -5.17
N VAL A 271 -19.83 -42.38 -6.42
CA VAL A 271 -18.94 -42.13 -7.56
C VAL A 271 -18.41 -40.68 -7.52
N LEU A 272 -19.30 -39.71 -7.33
CA LEU A 272 -18.88 -38.30 -7.24
C LEU A 272 -17.91 -38.04 -6.07
N LEU A 273 -18.17 -38.68 -4.93
CA LEU A 273 -17.28 -38.55 -3.78
C LEU A 273 -15.91 -39.18 -4.03
N SER A 274 -15.83 -40.34 -4.68
CA SER A 274 -14.54 -40.98 -4.99
C SER A 274 -13.69 -40.19 -6.00
N VAL A 275 -14.36 -39.48 -6.93
CA VAL A 275 -13.67 -38.61 -7.90
C VAL A 275 -13.19 -37.30 -7.26
N CYS A 276 -14.05 -36.66 -6.46
CA CYS A 276 -13.75 -35.36 -5.88
C CYS A 276 -12.88 -35.41 -4.61
N CYS A 277 -12.87 -36.54 -3.92
CA CYS A 277 -12.10 -36.74 -2.69
C CYS A 277 -11.47 -38.15 -2.73
N PRO A 278 -10.45 -38.38 -3.57
CA PRO A 278 -9.77 -39.66 -3.62
C PRO A 278 -9.10 -39.93 -2.28
N THR A 279 -9.48 -41.03 -1.65
CA THR A 279 -9.01 -41.47 -0.34
C THR A 279 -7.51 -41.83 -0.32
N ASP A 280 -6.89 -42.01 -1.47
CA ASP A 280 -5.48 -42.41 -1.62
C ASP A 280 -4.46 -41.28 -1.43
N LYS A 281 -4.89 -40.10 -1.03
CA LYS A 281 -4.02 -38.94 -0.77
C LYS A 281 -4.18 -38.33 0.64
N LEU A 282 -4.59 -39.14 1.60
CA LEU A 282 -4.57 -38.78 3.04
C LEU A 282 -3.40 -39.44 3.75
#